data_ae5bfc02579c26ca2db4c22ea4440444
#
_entry.id   ae5bfc02579c26ca2db4c22ea4440444
#
_cell.length_a   1.000
_cell.length_b   1.000
_cell.length_c   1.000
_cell.angle_alpha   90.00
_cell.angle_beta   90.00
_cell.angle_gamma   90.00
#
_symmetry.space_group_name_H-M   'P 1'
#
loop_
_entity.id
_entity.type
_entity.pdbx_description
1 polymer ?
#
loop_
_entity_poly.entity_id
_entity_poly.type
_entity_poly.pdbx_seq_one_letter_code
_entity_poly.pdbx_strand_id
1 'polypeptide(L)'
;MPETLSGELVQYLAKALVDHPEDVQVSETIQDNRVIIHLRVHLDDYGQVIGRDGRIATSLRALAKVAAVREDIRVKLEIGH
;
A
#
# COMPACT_ATOMS: atom_id res chain seq x y z
N MET A 1 12.42 3.36 2.78
CA MET A 1 12.20 2.81 1.43
C MET A 1 11.65 1.40 1.57
N PRO A 2 10.59 1.06 0.86
CA PRO A 2 10.13 -0.32 0.86
C PRO A 2 11.13 -1.22 0.14
N GLU A 3 11.25 -2.46 0.63
CA GLU A 3 12.21 -3.42 0.09
C GLU A 3 11.57 -4.40 -0.90
N THR A 4 10.23 -4.56 -0.83
CA THR A 4 9.53 -5.47 -1.73
C THR A 4 9.02 -4.73 -2.96
N LEU A 5 8.83 -5.48 -4.04
CA LEU A 5 8.19 -4.95 -5.24
C LEU A 5 6.77 -4.48 -4.92
N SER A 6 6.04 -5.24 -4.08
CA SER A 6 4.69 -4.87 -3.65
C SER A 6 4.70 -3.52 -2.93
N GLY A 7 5.64 -3.32 -2.00
CA GLY A 7 5.74 -2.06 -1.27
C GLY A 7 6.11 -0.89 -2.17
N GLU A 8 7.02 -1.10 -3.11
CA GLU A 8 7.38 -0.06 -4.08
C GLU A 8 6.19 0.32 -4.96
N LEU A 9 5.43 -0.66 -5.40
CA LEU A 9 4.25 -0.42 -6.23
C LEU A 9 3.18 0.36 -5.45
N VAL A 10 2.91 -0.06 -4.22
CA VAL A 10 1.95 0.64 -3.35
C VAL A 10 2.38 2.09 -3.13
N GLN A 11 3.66 2.32 -2.86
CA GLN A 11 4.18 3.67 -2.68
C GLN A 11 3.98 4.53 -3.93
N TYR A 12 4.33 3.98 -5.09
CA TYR A 12 4.17 4.69 -6.35
C TYR A 12 2.71 5.07 -6.61
N LEU A 13 1.80 4.09 -6.44
CA LEU A 13 0.39 4.31 -6.70
C LEU A 13 -0.22 5.30 -5.71
N ALA A 14 0.11 5.17 -4.43
CA ALA A 14 -0.40 6.08 -3.42
C ALA A 14 0.02 7.52 -3.69
N LYS A 15 1.30 7.73 -4.03
CA LYS A 15 1.79 9.06 -4.35
C LYS A 15 1.10 9.67 -5.56
N ALA A 16 0.70 8.84 -6.53
CA ALA A 16 -0.02 9.29 -7.70
C ALA A 16 -1.48 9.66 -7.42
N LEU A 17 -2.06 9.12 -6.35
CA LEU A 17 -3.47 9.30 -6.03
C LEU A 17 -3.76 10.45 -5.07
N VAL A 18 -2.79 10.87 -4.28
CA VAL A 18 -3.02 11.79 -3.17
C VAL A 18 -2.64 13.22 -3.52
N ASP A 19 -3.16 14.17 -2.71
CA ASP A 19 -2.80 15.58 -2.83
C ASP A 19 -1.54 15.93 -2.05
N HIS A 20 -1.16 15.09 -1.08
CA HIS A 20 0.02 15.30 -0.23
C HIS A 20 0.98 14.13 -0.40
N PRO A 21 1.61 13.96 -1.58
CA PRO A 21 2.50 12.82 -1.82
C PRO A 21 3.72 12.79 -0.91
N GLU A 22 4.16 13.95 -0.43
CA GLU A 22 5.27 14.04 0.52
C GLU A 22 4.96 13.40 1.87
N ASP A 23 3.68 13.19 2.18
CA ASP A 23 3.26 12.56 3.42
C ASP A 23 3.00 11.06 3.28
N VAL A 24 3.15 10.51 2.08
CA VAL A 24 3.02 9.08 1.88
C VAL A 24 4.22 8.37 2.48
N GLN A 25 3.97 7.43 3.38
CA GLN A 25 5.00 6.60 4.00
C GLN A 25 4.61 5.14 3.84
N VAL A 26 5.57 4.33 3.43
CA VAL A 26 5.38 2.89 3.31
C VAL A 26 6.47 2.21 4.13
N SER A 27 6.05 1.37 5.07
CA SER A 27 6.96 0.53 5.85
C SER A 27 6.52 -0.92 5.75
N GLU A 28 7.43 -1.82 6.08
CA GLU A 28 7.19 -3.25 5.94
C GLU A 28 7.65 -3.96 7.19
N THR A 29 6.83 -4.91 7.66
CA THR A 29 7.22 -5.80 8.75
C THR A 29 6.95 -7.23 8.31
N ILE A 30 7.67 -8.19 8.90
CA ILE A 30 7.48 -9.61 8.62
C ILE A 30 6.76 -10.22 9.81
N GLN A 31 5.66 -10.91 9.53
CA GLN A 31 4.84 -11.54 10.56
C GLN A 31 4.23 -12.82 9.99
N ASP A 32 4.50 -13.96 10.63
CA ASP A 32 3.92 -15.25 10.26
C ASP A 32 4.13 -15.60 8.78
N ASN A 33 5.37 -15.42 8.29
CA ASN A 33 5.74 -15.68 6.90
C ASN A 33 5.05 -14.78 5.90
N ARG A 34 4.52 -13.64 6.35
CA ARG A 34 3.94 -12.61 5.48
C ARG A 34 4.64 -11.30 5.69
N VAL A 35 4.68 -10.52 4.62
CA VAL A 35 5.12 -9.13 4.70
C VAL A 35 3.88 -8.27 4.91
N ILE A 36 3.85 -7.53 5.99
CA ILE A 36 2.78 -6.57 6.24
C ILE A 36 3.27 -5.23 5.72
N ILE A 37 2.59 -4.72 4.72
CA ILE A 37 2.89 -3.42 4.13
C ILE A 37 1.99 -2.39 4.80
N HIS A 38 2.61 -1.41 5.46
CA HIS A 38 1.88 -0.34 6.14
C HIS A 38 1.96 0.91 5.28
N LEU A 39 0.83 1.30 4.71
CA LEU A 39 0.71 2.53 3.94
C LEU A 39 0.09 3.60 4.83
N ARG A 40 0.77 4.71 5.01
CA ARG A 40 0.25 5.87 5.75
C ARG A 40 0.21 7.06 4.82
N VAL A 41 -0.91 7.78 4.88
CA VAL A 41 -1.14 8.96 4.06
C VAL A 41 -1.60 10.11 4.95
N HIS A 42 -1.59 11.32 4.40
CA HIS A 42 -2.16 12.47 5.10
C HIS A 42 -3.64 12.19 5.39
N LEU A 43 -4.12 12.65 6.55
CA LEU A 43 -5.51 12.46 6.97
C LEU A 43 -6.50 12.90 5.88
N ASP A 44 -6.21 14.05 5.25
CA ASP A 44 -7.09 14.59 4.21
C ASP A 44 -7.15 13.71 2.96
N ASP A 45 -6.15 12.86 2.76
CA ASP A 45 -6.09 11.97 1.60
C ASP A 45 -6.61 10.57 1.87
N TYR A 46 -6.88 10.26 3.13
CA TYR A 46 -7.25 8.90 3.52
C TYR A 46 -8.50 8.41 2.78
N GLY A 47 -9.54 9.24 2.74
CA GLY A 47 -10.78 8.88 2.04
C GLY A 47 -10.56 8.63 0.55
N GLN A 48 -9.66 9.37 -0.07
CA GLN A 48 -9.33 9.23 -1.48
C GLN A 48 -8.62 7.91 -1.77
N VAL A 49 -7.75 7.49 -0.85
CA VAL A 49 -7.02 6.22 -0.99
C VAL A 49 -7.93 5.02 -0.74
N ILE A 50 -8.89 5.15 0.17
CA ILE A 50 -9.88 4.10 0.38
C ILE A 50 -10.83 4.03 -0.81
N GLY A 51 -11.31 5.19 -1.27
CA GLY A 51 -12.23 5.30 -2.39
C GLY A 51 -13.65 4.98 -2.01
N ARG A 52 -14.57 5.22 -2.97
CA ARG A 52 -15.99 4.93 -2.75
C ARG A 52 -16.18 3.43 -2.53
N ASP A 53 -16.84 3.08 -1.44
CA ASP A 53 -17.12 1.68 -1.09
C ASP A 53 -15.84 0.84 -0.97
N GLY A 54 -14.70 1.48 -0.69
CA GLY A 54 -13.44 0.79 -0.51
C GLY A 54 -12.80 0.30 -1.81
N ARG A 55 -13.26 0.77 -2.97
CA ARG A 55 -12.81 0.24 -4.27
C ARG A 55 -11.34 0.51 -4.55
N ILE A 56 -10.84 1.68 -4.18
CA ILE A 56 -9.42 2.00 -4.40
C ILE A 56 -8.56 1.10 -3.52
N ALA A 57 -8.93 0.98 -2.24
CA ALA A 57 -8.19 0.10 -1.32
C ALA A 57 -8.20 -1.35 -1.81
N THR A 58 -9.34 -1.83 -2.31
CA THR A 58 -9.44 -3.19 -2.85
C THR A 58 -8.51 -3.37 -4.04
N SER A 59 -8.46 -2.37 -4.94
CA SER A 59 -7.57 -2.41 -6.09
C SER A 59 -6.09 -2.38 -5.69
N LEU A 60 -5.74 -1.55 -4.72
CA LEU A 60 -4.36 -1.49 -4.21
C LEU A 60 -3.95 -2.84 -3.61
N ARG A 61 -4.86 -3.47 -2.86
CA ARG A 61 -4.58 -4.79 -2.29
C ARG A 61 -4.39 -5.85 -3.37
N ALA A 62 -5.22 -5.81 -4.42
CA ALA A 62 -5.10 -6.75 -5.52
C ALA A 62 -3.76 -6.58 -6.25
N LEU A 63 -3.36 -5.35 -6.53
CA LEU A 63 -2.10 -5.07 -7.21
C LEU A 63 -0.89 -5.46 -6.35
N ALA A 64 -0.95 -5.22 -5.05
CA ALA A 64 0.10 -5.63 -4.14
C ALA A 64 0.28 -7.15 -4.16
N LYS A 65 -0.82 -7.91 -4.22
CA LYS A 65 -0.77 -9.37 -4.29
C LYS A 65 -0.19 -9.86 -5.60
N VAL A 66 -0.50 -9.20 -6.72
CA VAL A 66 0.08 -9.56 -8.01
C VAL A 66 1.60 -9.40 -7.97
N ALA A 67 2.08 -8.28 -7.44
CA ALA A 67 3.52 -8.05 -7.29
C ALA A 67 4.15 -9.08 -6.35
N ALA A 68 3.45 -9.46 -5.29
CA ALA A 68 3.93 -10.45 -4.32
C ALA A 68 4.14 -11.82 -4.97
N VAL A 69 3.23 -12.22 -5.87
CA VAL A 69 3.36 -13.47 -6.60
C VAL A 69 4.67 -13.49 -7.40
N ARG A 70 5.03 -12.38 -8.00
CA ARG A 70 6.27 -12.28 -8.78
C ARG A 70 7.51 -12.45 -7.91
N GLU A 71 7.44 -12.07 -6.64
CA GLU A 71 8.54 -12.23 -5.69
C GLU A 71 8.44 -13.51 -4.85
N ASP A 72 7.40 -14.30 -5.07
CA ASP A 72 7.15 -15.53 -4.31
C ASP A 72 7.03 -15.25 -2.81
N ILE A 73 6.28 -14.21 -2.46
CA ILE A 73 6.00 -13.84 -1.07
C ILE A 73 4.50 -13.65 -0.87
N ARG A 74 4.11 -13.61 0.39
CA ARG A 74 2.74 -13.29 0.80
C ARG A 74 2.74 -11.88 1.40
N VAL A 75 1.75 -11.08 1.05
CA VAL A 75 1.64 -9.73 1.58
C VAL A 75 0.25 -9.45 2.12
N LYS A 76 0.20 -8.53 3.06
CA LYS A 76 -1.03 -7.94 3.55
C LYS A 76 -0.82 -6.42 3.54
N LEU A 77 -1.78 -5.67 3.03
CA LEU A 77 -1.71 -4.22 2.99
C LEU A 77 -2.63 -3.62 4.04
N GLU A 78 -2.06 -2.81 4.92
CA GLU A 78 -2.79 -2.02 5.91
C GLU A 78 -2.67 -0.56 5.53
N ILE A 79 -3.80 0.14 5.49
CA ILE A 79 -3.87 1.54 5.10
C ILE A 79 -4.30 2.36 6.30
N GLY A 80 -3.54 3.41 6.59
CA GLY A 80 -3.84 4.29 7.72
C GLY A 80 -3.41 5.72 7.46
N HIS A 81 -3.56 6.53 8.48
CA HIS A 81 -3.19 7.95 8.42
C HIS A 81 -2.55 8.41 9.72
#